data_7c4185016622f43179107485c116607b
#
_entry.id   7c4185016622f43179107485c116607b
#
_cell.length_a   1.000
_cell.length_b   1.000
_cell.length_c   1.000
_cell.angle_alpha   90.00
_cell.angle_beta   90.00
_cell.angle_gamma   90.00
#
_symmetry.space_group_name_H-M   'P 1'
#
loop_
_entity.id
_entity.type
_entity.pdbx_description
1 polymer ?
#
loop_
_entity_poly.entity_id
_entity_poly.type
_entity_poly.pdbx_seq_one_letter_code
_entity_poly.pdbx_strand_id
1 'polypeptide(L)'
;GQLLDLTDKIGSDYSNFFTLGTWSSVQLAGRTYGLPMDSGPMGFFYNEDVFRQAGVDATKIKTWDDYYEAAEKLKEIGAYIAADSGDGSFYDAMVWLAGGQPVHTSADGKTVTIDLDEDAGTQRFTEFWQKMIDEGLVDTTSATWSDRWKSRVGTGTIASVFSGAWMPSLLLSNVPGAAGLWRVAPMPTYGG
;
A
#
# COMPACT_ATOMS: atom_id res chain seq x y z
N GLY A 1 -19.70 -10.56 -22.23
CA GLY A 1 -19.49 -11.37 -21.17
C GLY A 1 -18.32 -12.35 -21.23
N GLN A 2 -17.17 -11.96 -20.64
CA GLN A 2 -16.05 -12.88 -20.44
C GLN A 2 -16.13 -13.62 -19.09
N LEU A 3 -16.94 -13.09 -18.14
CA LEU A 3 -17.15 -13.68 -16.83
C LEU A 3 -18.56 -14.25 -16.70
N LEU A 4 -18.66 -15.34 -15.96
CA LEU A 4 -19.95 -15.98 -15.66
C LEU A 4 -20.65 -15.15 -14.56
N ASP A 5 -21.92 -14.84 -14.76
CA ASP A 5 -22.79 -14.28 -13.73
C ASP A 5 -23.08 -15.36 -12.66
N LEU A 6 -22.67 -15.09 -11.44
CA LEU A 6 -22.82 -15.98 -10.30
C LEU A 6 -23.98 -15.59 -9.38
N THR A 7 -24.70 -14.50 -9.65
CA THR A 7 -25.71 -13.91 -8.76
C THR A 7 -26.72 -14.94 -8.26
N ASP A 8 -27.26 -15.76 -9.17
CA ASP A 8 -28.24 -16.81 -8.85
C ASP A 8 -27.59 -18.14 -8.43
N LYS A 9 -26.27 -18.24 -8.46
CA LYS A 9 -25.53 -19.49 -8.19
C LYS A 9 -24.97 -19.56 -6.78
N ILE A 10 -24.75 -18.41 -6.17
CA ILE A 10 -24.27 -18.26 -4.79
C ILE A 10 -25.39 -17.71 -3.93
N GLY A 11 -25.54 -18.25 -2.72
CA GLY A 11 -26.59 -17.80 -1.79
C GLY A 11 -26.42 -16.34 -1.39
N SER A 12 -27.53 -15.67 -1.07
CA SER A 12 -27.53 -14.27 -0.61
C SER A 12 -26.67 -14.01 0.62
N ASP A 13 -26.41 -15.06 1.41
CA ASP A 13 -25.66 -14.93 2.67
C ASP A 13 -24.15 -14.90 2.48
N TYR A 14 -23.64 -15.16 1.27
CA TYR A 14 -22.20 -15.13 0.99
C TYR A 14 -21.56 -13.77 1.25
N SER A 15 -22.29 -12.69 1.04
CA SER A 15 -21.83 -11.33 1.34
C SER A 15 -21.40 -11.15 2.81
N ASN A 16 -22.01 -11.92 3.74
CA ASN A 16 -21.72 -11.82 5.17
C ASN A 16 -20.34 -12.36 5.56
N PHE A 17 -19.69 -13.12 4.68
CA PHE A 17 -18.35 -13.66 4.92
C PHE A 17 -17.22 -12.68 4.55
N PHE A 18 -17.57 -11.55 3.91
CA PHE A 18 -16.58 -10.59 3.37
C PHE A 18 -16.85 -9.18 3.89
N THR A 19 -15.80 -8.36 3.89
CA THR A 19 -15.99 -6.92 4.11
C THR A 19 -16.74 -6.30 2.93
N LEU A 20 -17.41 -5.19 3.17
CA LEU A 20 -18.17 -4.50 2.13
C LEU A 20 -17.30 -4.16 0.89
N GLY A 21 -16.07 -3.68 1.13
CA GLY A 21 -15.14 -3.33 0.05
C GLY A 21 -14.74 -4.53 -0.80
N THR A 22 -14.39 -5.66 -0.18
CA THR A 22 -14.01 -6.87 -0.94
C THR A 22 -15.21 -7.49 -1.65
N TRP A 23 -16.38 -7.46 -1.04
CA TRP A 23 -17.60 -7.95 -1.71
C TRP A 23 -17.98 -7.08 -2.91
N SER A 24 -17.94 -5.76 -2.77
CA SER A 24 -18.26 -4.85 -3.87
C SER A 24 -17.27 -4.94 -5.04
N SER A 25 -16.00 -5.32 -4.79
CA SER A 25 -14.99 -5.42 -5.85
C SER A 25 -15.27 -6.52 -6.89
N VAL A 26 -16.12 -7.51 -6.56
CA VAL A 26 -16.51 -8.59 -7.45
C VAL A 26 -17.90 -8.38 -8.06
N GLN A 27 -18.50 -7.21 -7.85
CA GLN A 27 -19.82 -6.85 -8.33
C GLN A 27 -19.77 -5.76 -9.41
N LEU A 28 -20.67 -5.86 -10.37
CA LEU A 28 -20.90 -4.83 -11.39
C LEU A 28 -22.39 -4.78 -11.73
N ALA A 29 -22.97 -3.59 -11.73
CA ALA A 29 -24.40 -3.36 -12.05
C ALA A 29 -25.36 -4.26 -11.25
N GLY A 30 -25.10 -4.46 -9.96
CA GLY A 30 -25.90 -5.29 -9.07
C GLY A 30 -25.75 -6.81 -9.27
N ARG A 31 -24.80 -7.25 -10.08
CA ARG A 31 -24.52 -8.68 -10.34
C ARG A 31 -23.16 -9.06 -9.82
N THR A 32 -23.00 -10.31 -9.41
CA THR A 32 -21.77 -10.88 -8.84
C THR A 32 -21.06 -11.74 -9.85
N TYR A 33 -19.78 -11.47 -10.12
CA TYR A 33 -18.96 -12.13 -11.12
C TYR A 33 -17.77 -12.91 -10.56
N GLY A 34 -17.60 -12.93 -9.26
CA GLY A 34 -16.53 -13.65 -8.58
C GLY A 34 -16.81 -13.82 -7.10
N LEU A 35 -15.92 -14.51 -6.41
CA LEU A 35 -15.86 -14.55 -4.94
C LEU A 35 -14.55 -13.93 -4.50
N PRO A 36 -14.56 -13.02 -3.53
CA PRO A 36 -13.33 -12.47 -2.99
C PRO A 36 -12.49 -13.58 -2.38
N MET A 37 -11.19 -13.51 -2.56
CA MET A 37 -10.26 -14.51 -2.02
C MET A 37 -9.63 -14.05 -0.72
N ASP A 38 -9.40 -12.74 -0.59
CA ASP A 38 -8.70 -12.14 0.53
C ASP A 38 -9.18 -10.70 0.79
N SER A 39 -8.95 -10.23 2.03
CA SER A 39 -9.07 -8.83 2.42
C SER A 39 -7.78 -8.46 3.14
N GLY A 40 -6.85 -7.87 2.39
CA GLY A 40 -5.52 -7.53 2.90
C GLY A 40 -5.45 -6.09 3.41
N PRO A 41 -5.81 -5.82 4.69
CA PRO A 41 -5.58 -4.49 5.25
C PRO A 41 -4.10 -4.15 5.17
N MET A 42 -3.81 -2.92 4.75
CA MET A 42 -2.44 -2.45 4.60
C MET A 42 -1.81 -2.19 5.96
N GLY A 43 -0.57 -2.62 6.12
CA GLY A 43 0.26 -2.36 7.27
C GLY A 43 1.57 -1.67 6.89
N PHE A 44 2.13 -0.96 7.83
CA PHE A 44 3.45 -0.36 7.75
C PHE A 44 4.48 -1.34 8.34
N PHE A 45 5.16 -2.08 7.45
CA PHE A 45 6.22 -3.00 7.85
C PHE A 45 7.55 -2.27 7.84
N TYR A 46 8.33 -2.39 8.91
CA TYR A 46 9.59 -1.67 9.07
C TYR A 46 10.68 -2.54 9.69
N ASN A 47 11.93 -2.25 9.34
CA ASN A 47 13.11 -2.85 9.95
C ASN A 47 13.42 -2.12 11.26
N GLU A 48 13.14 -2.77 12.40
CA GLU A 48 13.29 -2.19 13.73
C GLU A 48 14.71 -1.72 14.03
N ASP A 49 15.71 -2.47 13.59
CA ASP A 49 17.11 -2.12 13.84
C ASP A 49 17.53 -0.86 13.09
N VAL A 50 17.10 -0.72 11.84
CA VAL A 50 17.41 0.48 11.02
C VAL A 50 16.72 1.71 11.58
N PHE A 51 15.44 1.60 11.95
CA PHE A 51 14.70 2.70 12.58
C PHE A 51 15.36 3.12 13.91
N ARG A 52 15.77 2.16 14.73
CA ARG A 52 16.49 2.44 15.98
C ARG A 52 17.83 3.12 15.73
N GLN A 53 18.60 2.72 14.72
CA GLN A 53 19.86 3.37 14.33
C GLN A 53 19.65 4.83 13.90
N ALA A 54 18.55 5.14 13.24
CA ALA A 54 18.15 6.50 12.89
C ALA A 54 17.55 7.29 14.08
N GLY A 55 17.44 6.69 15.27
CA GLY A 55 16.82 7.32 16.43
C GLY A 55 15.31 7.49 16.31
N VAL A 56 14.66 6.68 15.49
CA VAL A 56 13.22 6.72 15.21
C VAL A 56 12.51 5.56 15.91
N ASP A 57 11.48 5.89 16.68
CA ASP A 57 10.51 4.93 17.21
C ASP A 57 9.33 4.84 16.24
N ALA A 58 9.32 3.81 15.40
CA ALA A 58 8.29 3.62 14.38
C ALA A 58 6.87 3.46 14.97
N THR A 59 6.73 3.07 16.24
CA THR A 59 5.43 2.96 16.92
C THR A 59 4.78 4.31 17.18
N LYS A 60 5.55 5.39 17.08
CA LYS A 60 5.09 6.79 17.25
C LYS A 60 4.70 7.46 15.95
N ILE A 61 4.99 6.86 14.82
CA ILE A 61 4.54 7.36 13.53
C ILE A 61 3.03 7.15 13.42
N LYS A 62 2.26 8.24 13.46
CA LYS A 62 0.79 8.24 13.41
C LYS A 62 0.26 8.97 12.18
N THR A 63 1.01 9.95 11.71
CA THR A 63 0.65 10.81 10.59
C THR A 63 1.67 10.69 9.45
N TRP A 64 1.29 11.17 8.27
CA TRP A 64 2.23 11.26 7.15
C TRP A 64 3.33 12.29 7.39
N ASP A 65 3.09 13.29 8.25
CA ASP A 65 4.13 14.22 8.68
C ASP A 65 5.16 13.51 9.57
N ASP A 66 4.72 12.67 10.53
CA ASP A 66 5.66 11.84 11.32
C ASP A 66 6.46 10.89 10.42
N TYR A 67 5.83 10.34 9.37
CA TYR A 67 6.49 9.47 8.41
C TYR A 67 7.55 10.23 7.60
N TYR A 68 7.26 11.45 7.20
CA TYR A 68 8.21 12.31 6.51
C TYR A 68 9.42 12.64 7.41
N GLU A 69 9.21 13.05 8.66
CA GLU A 69 10.30 13.30 9.63
C GLU A 69 11.16 12.04 9.88
N ALA A 70 10.53 10.87 9.93
CA ALA A 70 11.24 9.59 10.03
C ALA A 70 12.11 9.32 8.79
N ALA A 71 11.60 9.65 7.59
CA ALA A 71 12.33 9.49 6.34
C ALA A 71 13.58 10.37 6.28
N GLU A 72 13.49 11.62 6.74
CA GLU A 72 14.65 12.52 6.83
C GLU A 72 15.76 11.93 7.72
N LYS A 73 15.40 11.40 8.89
CA LYS A 73 16.36 10.77 9.82
C LYS A 73 16.96 9.49 9.26
N LEU A 74 16.18 8.69 8.54
CA LEU A 74 16.69 7.49 7.86
C LEU A 74 17.69 7.86 6.76
N LYS A 75 17.43 8.92 6.01
CA LYS A 75 18.35 9.44 4.99
C LYS A 75 19.71 9.84 5.59
N GLU A 76 19.76 10.41 6.78
CA GLU A 76 21.01 10.78 7.46
C GLU A 76 21.95 9.60 7.70
N ILE A 77 21.39 8.38 7.84
CA ILE A 77 22.15 7.13 7.98
C ILE A 77 22.30 6.37 6.68
N GLY A 78 21.89 6.95 5.53
CA GLY A 78 22.01 6.36 4.20
C GLY A 78 20.94 5.32 3.87
N ALA A 79 19.81 5.32 4.59
CA ALA A 79 18.66 4.46 4.32
C ALA A 79 17.53 5.25 3.64
N TYR A 80 16.75 4.56 2.80
CA TYR A 80 15.48 5.04 2.25
C TYR A 80 14.34 4.53 3.11
N ILE A 81 13.32 5.36 3.33
CA ILE A 81 12.16 4.89 4.09
C ILE A 81 11.34 3.87 3.30
N ALA A 82 11.25 4.02 1.98
CA ALA A 82 10.52 3.11 1.08
C ALA A 82 11.22 3.00 -0.28
N ALA A 83 10.67 2.16 -1.15
CA ALA A 83 11.04 2.10 -2.57
C ALA A 83 9.80 2.26 -3.45
N ASP A 84 9.96 3.00 -4.55
CA ASP A 84 8.96 3.15 -5.61
C ASP A 84 9.66 3.36 -6.94
N SER A 85 9.62 2.36 -7.80
CA SER A 85 10.22 2.41 -9.14
C SER A 85 9.30 3.00 -10.22
N GLY A 86 8.15 3.54 -9.82
CA GLY A 86 7.17 4.11 -10.74
C GLY A 86 6.29 3.06 -11.44
N ASP A 87 6.18 1.84 -10.88
CA ASP A 87 5.32 0.80 -11.44
C ASP A 87 3.83 0.95 -11.06
N GLY A 88 3.51 1.90 -10.18
CA GLY A 88 2.15 2.20 -9.73
C GLY A 88 1.52 1.13 -8.85
N SER A 89 2.25 0.09 -8.48
CA SER A 89 1.70 -1.12 -7.83
C SER A 89 0.97 -0.86 -6.51
N PHE A 90 1.32 0.19 -5.79
CA PHE A 90 0.65 0.57 -4.55
C PHE A 90 -0.09 1.92 -4.62
N TYR A 91 0.00 2.63 -5.74
CA TYR A 91 -0.53 3.99 -5.91
C TYR A 91 -2.02 4.07 -5.58
N ASP A 92 -2.83 3.19 -6.16
CA ASP A 92 -4.28 3.18 -5.94
C ASP A 92 -4.63 3.02 -4.46
N ALA A 93 -3.96 2.09 -3.77
CA ALA A 93 -4.20 1.85 -2.35
C ALA A 93 -3.84 3.07 -1.48
N MET A 94 -2.80 3.80 -1.84
CA MET A 94 -2.38 5.02 -1.15
C MET A 94 -3.32 6.19 -1.43
N VAL A 95 -3.83 6.30 -2.65
CA VAL A 95 -4.88 7.27 -3.01
C VAL A 95 -6.15 7.00 -2.22
N TRP A 96 -6.59 5.74 -2.11
CA TRP A 96 -7.76 5.38 -1.29
C TRP A 96 -7.54 5.69 0.19
N LEU A 97 -6.33 5.45 0.71
CA LEU A 97 -5.97 5.81 2.08
C LEU A 97 -6.01 7.33 2.32
N ALA A 98 -5.71 8.12 1.29
CA ALA A 98 -5.86 9.57 1.30
C ALA A 98 -7.31 10.06 1.14
N GLY A 99 -8.27 9.14 0.99
CA GLY A 99 -9.69 9.42 0.79
C GLY A 99 -10.06 9.68 -0.67
N GLY A 100 -9.15 9.42 -1.62
CA GLY A 100 -9.38 9.59 -3.05
C GLY A 100 -10.18 8.43 -3.66
N GLN A 101 -10.93 8.75 -4.69
CA GLN A 101 -11.66 7.80 -5.54
C GLN A 101 -11.67 8.30 -6.99
N PRO A 102 -10.52 8.38 -7.66
CA PRO A 102 -10.41 9.03 -8.96
C PRO A 102 -11.09 8.25 -10.10
N VAL A 103 -11.50 7.02 -9.87
CA VAL A 103 -12.19 6.20 -10.87
C VAL A 103 -13.55 5.76 -10.33
N HIS A 104 -14.60 6.18 -11.01
CA HIS A 104 -15.98 5.86 -10.67
C HIS A 104 -16.68 5.12 -11.79
N THR A 105 -17.39 4.07 -11.45
CA THR A 105 -18.31 3.40 -12.39
C THR A 105 -19.76 3.74 -12.01
N SER A 106 -20.58 4.14 -13.00
CA SER A 106 -22.00 4.39 -12.77
C SER A 106 -22.73 3.15 -12.25
N ALA A 107 -23.84 3.35 -11.52
CA ALA A 107 -24.58 2.25 -10.91
C ALA A 107 -25.09 1.20 -11.93
N ASP A 108 -25.31 1.61 -13.17
CA ASP A 108 -25.70 0.69 -14.27
C ASP A 108 -24.50 0.05 -14.99
N GLY A 109 -23.28 0.38 -14.58
CA GLY A 109 -22.03 -0.17 -15.12
C GLY A 109 -21.66 0.29 -16.54
N LYS A 110 -22.34 1.34 -17.08
CA LYS A 110 -22.15 1.75 -18.48
C LYS A 110 -21.17 2.90 -18.67
N THR A 111 -20.94 3.69 -17.63
CA THR A 111 -20.06 4.85 -17.68
C THR A 111 -18.95 4.71 -16.66
N VAL A 112 -17.72 4.95 -17.08
CA VAL A 112 -16.56 5.09 -16.20
C VAL A 112 -16.12 6.56 -16.27
N THR A 113 -16.05 7.21 -15.13
CA THR A 113 -15.48 8.55 -14.98
C THR A 113 -14.08 8.40 -14.39
N ILE A 114 -13.10 9.07 -14.99
CA ILE A 114 -11.72 9.12 -14.52
C ILE A 114 -11.40 10.57 -14.19
N ASP A 115 -11.02 10.82 -12.96
CA ASP A 115 -10.82 12.17 -12.39
C ASP A 115 -9.52 12.17 -11.56
N LEU A 116 -8.40 12.02 -12.24
CA LEU A 116 -7.08 11.93 -11.61
C LEU A 116 -6.56 13.29 -11.14
N ASP A 117 -6.92 14.35 -11.82
CA ASP A 117 -6.39 15.70 -11.63
C ASP A 117 -7.24 16.59 -10.72
N GLU A 118 -8.52 16.26 -10.49
CA GLU A 118 -9.42 17.02 -9.61
C GLU A 118 -9.73 16.27 -8.29
N ASP A 119 -9.52 14.96 -8.21
CA ASP A 119 -9.73 14.19 -6.98
C ASP A 119 -8.78 14.61 -5.86
N ALA A 120 -9.33 15.15 -4.77
CA ALA A 120 -8.54 15.72 -3.67
C ALA A 120 -7.64 14.71 -2.95
N GLY A 121 -8.04 13.45 -2.86
CA GLY A 121 -7.23 12.39 -2.26
C GLY A 121 -6.05 12.03 -3.16
N THR A 122 -6.29 11.97 -4.47
CA THR A 122 -5.25 11.77 -5.49
C THR A 122 -4.22 12.88 -5.46
N GLN A 123 -4.66 14.15 -5.47
CA GLN A 123 -3.75 15.30 -5.36
C GLN A 123 -2.93 15.24 -4.08
N ARG A 124 -3.58 15.04 -2.92
CA ARG A 124 -2.92 14.98 -1.60
C ARG A 124 -1.82 13.93 -1.55
N PHE A 125 -2.10 12.72 -2.01
CA PHE A 125 -1.10 11.66 -2.02
C PHE A 125 0.03 11.96 -3.01
N THR A 126 -0.33 12.38 -4.22
CA THR A 126 0.65 12.65 -5.29
C THR A 126 1.62 13.76 -4.91
N GLU A 127 1.14 14.87 -4.36
CA GLU A 127 1.98 15.98 -3.89
C GLU A 127 2.93 15.55 -2.77
N PHE A 128 2.42 14.82 -1.78
CA PHE A 128 3.22 14.30 -0.68
C PHE A 128 4.30 13.34 -1.20
N TRP A 129 3.91 12.38 -2.04
CA TRP A 129 4.84 11.36 -2.52
C TRP A 129 5.88 11.91 -3.49
N GLN A 130 5.48 12.85 -4.34
CA GLN A 130 6.42 13.56 -5.21
C GLN A 130 7.48 14.31 -4.40
N LYS A 131 7.08 14.99 -3.33
CA LYS A 131 8.02 15.64 -2.40
C LYS A 131 9.01 14.62 -1.81
N MET A 132 8.53 13.46 -1.36
CA MET A 132 9.37 12.38 -0.82
C MET A 132 10.41 11.90 -1.85
N ILE A 133 10.03 11.79 -3.11
CA ILE A 133 10.90 11.40 -4.23
C ILE A 133 11.92 12.49 -4.52
N ASP A 134 11.49 13.73 -4.69
CA ASP A 134 12.34 14.88 -5.05
C ASP A 134 13.41 15.13 -3.99
N GLU A 135 13.10 14.89 -2.74
CA GLU A 135 14.02 15.00 -1.62
C GLU A 135 14.90 13.75 -1.42
N GLY A 136 14.75 12.72 -2.26
CA GLY A 136 15.56 11.49 -2.21
C GLY A 136 15.34 10.66 -0.95
N LEU A 137 14.12 10.67 -0.43
CA LEU A 137 13.70 9.87 0.73
C LEU A 137 13.21 8.48 0.35
N VAL A 138 12.89 8.28 -0.94
CA VAL A 138 12.40 7.04 -1.54
C VAL A 138 13.39 6.51 -2.56
N ASP A 139 13.68 5.21 -2.54
CA ASP A 139 14.50 4.56 -3.57
C ASP A 139 13.69 4.35 -4.85
N THR A 140 13.97 5.14 -5.88
CA THR A 140 13.29 5.07 -7.19
C THR A 140 13.95 4.09 -8.17
N THR A 141 15.00 3.37 -7.73
CA THR A 141 15.83 2.54 -8.61
C THR A 141 15.63 1.04 -8.43
N SER A 142 14.88 0.63 -7.42
CA SER A 142 14.69 -0.77 -7.06
C SER A 142 13.23 -1.19 -7.29
N ALA A 143 12.97 -1.82 -8.43
CA ALA A 143 11.64 -2.37 -8.72
C ALA A 143 11.28 -3.44 -7.67
N THR A 144 10.06 -3.39 -7.17
CA THR A 144 9.54 -4.31 -6.15
C THR A 144 9.77 -5.76 -6.56
N TRP A 145 10.27 -6.58 -5.64
CA TRP A 145 10.66 -7.99 -5.83
C TRP A 145 11.84 -8.26 -6.76
N SER A 146 12.47 -7.26 -7.35
CA SER A 146 13.77 -7.45 -8.04
C SER A 146 14.85 -7.91 -7.06
N ASP A 147 15.93 -8.51 -7.57
CA ASP A 147 17.06 -8.91 -6.72
C ASP A 147 17.70 -7.71 -6.02
N ARG A 148 17.71 -6.55 -6.68
CA ARG A 148 18.18 -5.29 -6.09
C ARG A 148 17.31 -4.88 -4.90
N TRP A 149 15.99 -4.91 -5.07
CA TRP A 149 15.04 -4.59 -4.00
C TRP A 149 15.20 -5.56 -2.82
N LYS A 150 15.22 -6.87 -3.09
CA LYS A 150 15.42 -7.92 -2.06
C LYS A 150 16.72 -7.71 -1.27
N SER A 151 17.81 -7.41 -1.98
CA SER A 151 19.09 -7.12 -1.36
C SER A 151 19.03 -5.89 -0.46
N ARG A 152 18.44 -4.78 -0.94
CA ARG A 152 18.33 -3.53 -0.18
C ARG A 152 17.40 -3.62 1.02
N VAL A 153 16.31 -4.36 0.89
CA VAL A 153 15.40 -4.66 2.01
C VAL A 153 16.11 -5.56 3.03
N GLY A 154 16.83 -6.57 2.58
CA GLY A 154 17.59 -7.48 3.44
C GLY A 154 18.74 -6.82 4.19
N THR A 155 19.37 -5.80 3.62
CA THR A 155 20.46 -5.03 4.25
C THR A 155 19.94 -3.82 5.05
N GLY A 156 18.65 -3.52 4.97
CA GLY A 156 18.06 -2.35 5.61
C GLY A 156 18.26 -1.02 4.88
N THR A 157 18.85 -1.04 3.67
CA THR A 157 18.97 0.18 2.83
C THR A 157 17.58 0.71 2.43
N ILE A 158 16.59 -0.17 2.25
CA ILE A 158 15.17 0.15 2.23
C ILE A 158 14.60 -0.27 3.58
N ALA A 159 14.19 0.68 4.38
CA ALA A 159 13.88 0.47 5.79
C ALA A 159 12.44 0.07 6.06
N SER A 160 11.51 0.31 5.15
CA SER A 160 10.11 -0.07 5.31
C SER A 160 9.41 -0.42 4.00
N VAL A 161 8.25 -1.08 4.15
CA VAL A 161 7.37 -1.50 3.03
C VAL A 161 5.92 -1.36 3.47
N PHE A 162 5.08 -0.83 2.61
CA PHE A 162 3.63 -0.90 2.77
C PHE A 162 3.11 -2.16 2.09
N SER A 163 2.33 -2.98 2.80
CA SER A 163 1.79 -4.20 2.23
C SER A 163 0.66 -4.79 3.09
N GLY A 164 0.06 -5.86 2.62
CA GLY A 164 -0.93 -6.62 3.36
C GLY A 164 -0.33 -7.67 4.32
N ALA A 165 -1.19 -8.40 5.02
CA ALA A 165 -0.83 -9.38 6.03
C ALA A 165 0.03 -10.55 5.52
N TRP A 166 0.15 -10.74 4.23
CA TRP A 166 1.03 -11.74 3.58
C TRP A 166 2.52 -11.36 3.60
N MET A 167 2.85 -10.08 3.83
CA MET A 167 4.23 -9.57 3.73
C MET A 167 5.23 -10.28 4.63
N PRO A 168 4.94 -10.62 5.92
CA PRO A 168 5.89 -11.34 6.76
C PRO A 168 6.37 -12.66 6.16
N SER A 169 5.44 -13.44 5.62
CA SER A 169 5.76 -14.72 4.96
C SER A 169 6.62 -14.53 3.72
N LEU A 170 6.32 -13.51 2.91
CA LEU A 170 7.07 -13.19 1.70
C LEU A 170 8.48 -12.66 2.01
N LEU A 171 8.63 -11.83 3.04
CA LEU A 171 9.95 -11.37 3.49
C LEU A 171 10.82 -12.55 3.95
N LEU A 172 10.27 -13.44 4.78
CA LEU A 172 11.00 -14.62 5.26
C LEU A 172 11.44 -15.55 4.13
N SER A 173 10.59 -15.72 3.11
CA SER A 173 10.84 -16.67 2.03
C SER A 173 11.74 -16.12 0.93
N ASN A 174 11.70 -14.80 0.69
CA ASN A 174 12.32 -14.20 -0.50
C ASN A 174 13.41 -13.18 -0.21
N VAL A 175 13.56 -12.72 1.04
CA VAL A 175 14.51 -11.67 1.40
C VAL A 175 15.53 -12.22 2.40
N PRO A 176 16.71 -12.63 1.95
CA PRO A 176 17.78 -13.05 2.84
C PRO A 176 18.14 -11.95 3.85
N GLY A 177 18.24 -12.30 5.12
CA GLY A 177 18.60 -11.37 6.19
C GLY A 177 17.40 -10.61 6.80
N ALA A 178 16.17 -10.77 6.30
CA ALA A 178 14.99 -10.12 6.89
C ALA A 178 14.49 -10.79 8.18
N ALA A 179 14.85 -12.04 8.43
CA ALA A 179 14.31 -12.81 9.55
C ALA A 179 14.58 -12.14 10.90
N GLY A 180 13.52 -11.96 11.69
CA GLY A 180 13.59 -11.41 13.05
C GLY A 180 13.75 -9.89 13.16
N LEU A 181 14.01 -9.17 12.06
CA LEU A 181 14.29 -7.73 12.06
C LEU A 181 13.06 -6.87 11.79
N TRP A 182 12.02 -7.45 11.23
CA TRP A 182 10.85 -6.70 10.77
C TRP A 182 9.71 -6.71 11.79
N ARG A 183 9.04 -5.59 11.89
CA ARG A 183 7.85 -5.36 12.72
C ARG A 183 6.76 -4.74 11.87
N VAL A 184 5.55 -4.66 12.41
CA VAL A 184 4.42 -4.00 11.76
C VAL A 184 3.80 -2.95 12.69
N ALA A 185 3.43 -1.82 12.13
CA ALA A 185 2.65 -0.77 12.76
C ALA A 185 1.41 -0.45 11.90
N PRO A 186 0.40 0.22 12.46
CA PRO A 186 -0.68 0.78 11.67
C PRO A 186 -0.15 1.75 10.61
N MET A 187 -0.87 1.87 9.50
CA MET A 187 -0.57 2.88 8.48
C MET A 187 -0.69 4.29 9.07
N PRO A 188 0.18 5.22 8.65
CA PRO A 188 0.01 6.63 8.95
C PRO A 188 -1.32 7.17 8.41
N THR A 189 -1.87 8.20 9.05
CA THR A 189 -3.10 8.87 8.62
C THR A 189 -2.81 10.32 8.23
N TYR A 190 -3.73 10.94 7.49
CA TYR A 190 -3.59 12.36 7.09
C TYR A 190 -4.03 13.37 8.19
N GLY A 191 -4.28 12.89 9.40
CA GLY A 191 -4.80 13.73 10.48
C GLY A 191 -6.28 14.07 10.24
N GLY A 192 -7.14 13.80 11.16
CA GLY A 192 -8.55 14.22 11.17
C GLY A 192 -8.77 15.20 12.29
#